data_78da3a29bcc3013f27df3a3cb6e663d2
#
_entry.id   78da3a29bcc3013f27df3a3cb6e663d2
#
_cell.length_a   1.000
_cell.length_b   1.000
_cell.length_c   1.000
_cell.angle_alpha   90.00
_cell.angle_beta   90.00
_cell.angle_gamma   90.00
#
_symmetry.space_group_name_H-M   'P 1'
#
loop_
_entity.id
_entity.type
_entity.pdbx_description
1 polymer ?
#
loop_
_entity_poly.entity_id
_entity_poly.type
_entity_poly.pdbx_seq_one_letter_code
_entity_poly.pdbx_strand_id
1 'polypeptide(L)'
;GLRNSCQRTVQTVSDLFGGIPIAGYVAMNMDGMYILNSLAGGVEVEVLEDVTNPELGVNLKKGEKKLLNDQEAYAYLRYRTKEFAAANLRLDREKQYLIGLFENLNAKAAGDEKAAMNMYDMVEDYIVTNVQFDRIVEDLMEYGFDENNMYEIPGETMMGKNFEQFFVDKEGLHDIIMQVLYESF
;
A
#
# COMPACT_ATOMS: atom_id res chain seq x y z
N GLY A 1 -3.96 19.31 11.67
CA GLY A 1 -4.29 17.94 12.08
C GLY A 1 -4.18 16.96 10.93
N LEU A 2 -4.34 15.66 11.20
CA LEU A 2 -4.20 14.57 10.21
C LEU A 2 -5.07 14.76 8.97
N ARG A 3 -6.32 15.18 9.11
CA ARG A 3 -7.21 15.47 7.96
C ARG A 3 -6.63 16.50 6.98
N ASN A 4 -6.02 17.57 7.49
CA ASN A 4 -5.38 18.56 6.61
C ASN A 4 -4.15 17.99 5.88
N SER A 5 -3.43 17.07 6.52
CA SER A 5 -2.32 16.35 5.89
C SER A 5 -2.82 15.48 4.74
N CYS A 6 -3.88 14.69 4.98
CA CYS A 6 -4.49 13.86 3.93
C CYS A 6 -5.00 14.69 2.75
N GLN A 7 -5.67 15.82 3.02
CA GLN A 7 -6.14 16.73 1.95
C GLN A 7 -5.00 17.30 1.10
N ARG A 8 -3.85 17.62 1.72
CA ARG A 8 -2.67 18.06 0.96
C ARG A 8 -2.11 16.94 0.09
N THR A 9 -2.07 15.71 0.59
CA THR A 9 -1.65 14.55 -0.20
C THR A 9 -2.59 14.35 -1.38
N VAL A 10 -3.91 14.39 -1.16
CA VAL A 10 -4.92 14.32 -2.22
C VAL A 10 -4.67 15.38 -3.29
N GLN A 11 -4.44 16.64 -2.90
CA GLN A 11 -4.14 17.71 -3.85
C GLN A 11 -2.85 17.44 -4.63
N THR A 12 -1.79 17.00 -3.94
CA THR A 12 -0.51 16.68 -4.61
C THR A 12 -0.66 15.55 -5.63
N VAL A 13 -1.44 14.52 -5.30
CA VAL A 13 -1.72 13.40 -6.23
C VAL A 13 -2.57 13.89 -7.39
N SER A 14 -3.61 14.69 -7.13
CA SER A 14 -4.43 15.30 -8.18
C SER A 14 -3.58 16.15 -9.14
N ASP A 15 -2.71 17.01 -8.60
CA ASP A 15 -1.82 17.86 -9.41
C ASP A 15 -0.85 17.02 -10.26
N LEU A 16 -0.33 15.91 -9.69
CA LEU A 16 0.53 14.97 -10.40
C LEU A 16 -0.19 14.33 -11.60
N PHE A 17 -1.46 14.00 -11.43
CA PHE A 17 -2.31 13.40 -12.46
C PHE A 17 -3.02 14.44 -13.34
N GLY A 18 -2.50 15.66 -13.46
CA GLY A 18 -3.02 16.70 -14.35
C GLY A 18 -4.33 17.34 -13.88
N GLY A 19 -4.61 17.30 -12.58
CA GLY A 19 -5.80 17.91 -11.99
C GLY A 19 -7.01 16.98 -11.93
N ILE A 20 -6.83 15.68 -12.14
CA ILE A 20 -7.91 14.69 -12.01
C ILE A 20 -8.43 14.69 -10.57
N PRO A 21 -9.75 14.80 -10.34
CA PRO A 21 -10.33 14.78 -9.02
C PRO A 21 -10.09 13.43 -8.32
N ILE A 22 -9.57 13.45 -7.11
CA ILE A 22 -9.43 12.26 -6.26
C ILE A 22 -10.69 12.13 -5.40
N ALA A 23 -11.45 11.06 -5.61
CA ALA A 23 -12.74 10.84 -4.97
C ALA A 23 -12.65 10.67 -3.44
N GLY A 24 -11.58 10.07 -2.95
CA GLY A 24 -11.43 9.86 -1.53
C GLY A 24 -10.01 9.47 -1.10
N TYR A 25 -9.84 9.32 0.19
CA TYR A 25 -8.61 8.82 0.78
C TYR A 25 -8.90 7.93 1.99
N VAL A 26 -8.04 6.96 2.19
CA VAL A 26 -7.94 6.16 3.41
C VAL A 26 -6.50 6.26 3.89
N ALA A 27 -6.29 6.74 5.09
CA ALA A 27 -4.98 6.83 5.73
C ALA A 27 -5.00 6.06 7.04
N MET A 28 -4.03 5.21 7.26
CA MET A 28 -3.91 4.39 8.46
C MET A 28 -2.58 4.66 9.15
N ASN A 29 -2.58 4.67 10.47
CA ASN A 29 -1.32 4.69 11.21
C ASN A 29 -0.68 3.28 11.21
N MET A 30 0.61 3.22 11.52
CA MET A 30 1.34 1.96 11.47
C MET A 30 0.90 0.92 12.51
N ASP A 31 0.25 1.34 13.59
CA ASP A 31 -0.26 0.41 14.61
C ASP A 31 -1.46 -0.38 14.07
N GLY A 32 -2.25 0.21 13.16
CA GLY A 32 -3.31 -0.49 12.44
C GLY A 32 -2.81 -1.65 11.58
N MET A 33 -1.55 -1.62 11.15
CA MET A 33 -0.97 -2.73 10.37
C MET A 33 -0.85 -4.03 11.18
N TYR A 34 -0.59 -3.94 12.49
CA TYR A 34 -0.59 -5.12 13.36
C TYR A 34 -1.96 -5.81 13.37
N ILE A 35 -3.01 -5.00 13.45
CA ILE A 35 -4.40 -5.51 13.50
C ILE A 35 -4.78 -6.10 12.14
N LEU A 36 -4.49 -5.41 11.03
CA LEU A 36 -4.78 -5.93 9.69
C LEU A 36 -4.05 -7.23 9.39
N ASN A 37 -2.75 -7.33 9.77
CA ASN A 37 -2.00 -8.55 9.58
C ASN A 37 -2.58 -9.71 10.41
N SER A 38 -2.93 -9.47 11.67
CA SER A 38 -3.62 -10.45 12.51
C SER A 38 -4.98 -10.86 11.93
N LEU A 39 -5.78 -9.93 11.44
CA LEU A 39 -7.07 -10.20 10.79
C LEU A 39 -6.88 -11.05 9.52
N ALA A 40 -5.87 -10.76 8.73
CA ALA A 40 -5.51 -11.55 7.55
C ALA A 40 -4.99 -12.96 7.93
N GLY A 41 -4.53 -13.17 9.18
CA GLY A 41 -3.90 -14.41 9.62
C GLY A 41 -2.42 -14.50 9.20
N GLY A 42 -1.79 -13.36 9.01
CA GLY A 42 -0.47 -13.20 8.41
C GLY A 42 -0.53 -13.10 6.89
N VAL A 43 0.56 -12.66 6.29
CA VAL A 43 0.73 -12.58 4.83
C VAL A 43 1.98 -13.39 4.45
N GLU A 44 1.82 -14.34 3.54
CA GLU A 44 2.97 -15.08 3.00
C GLU A 44 3.67 -14.23 1.94
N VAL A 45 4.99 -14.11 2.10
CA VAL A 45 5.85 -13.39 1.16
C VAL A 45 7.10 -14.20 0.82
N GLU A 46 7.66 -13.97 -0.36
CA GLU A 46 9.06 -14.27 -0.62
C GLU A 46 9.89 -13.05 -0.25
N VAL A 47 10.74 -13.17 0.76
CA VAL A 47 11.53 -12.04 1.29
C VAL A 47 12.48 -11.50 0.22
N LEU A 48 12.27 -10.24 -0.19
CA LEU A 48 13.00 -9.65 -1.33
C LEU A 48 14.42 -9.18 -0.99
N GLU A 49 14.69 -8.90 0.29
CA GLU A 49 16.01 -8.54 0.81
C GLU A 49 16.15 -8.95 2.28
N ASP A 50 17.37 -9.00 2.80
CA ASP A 50 17.60 -9.25 4.23
C ASP A 50 16.98 -8.12 5.06
N VAL A 51 16.08 -8.45 5.99
CA VAL A 51 15.42 -7.49 6.88
C VAL A 51 15.76 -7.81 8.31
N THR A 52 16.42 -6.90 9.00
CA THR A 52 16.78 -7.06 10.41
C THR A 52 16.24 -5.92 11.25
N ASN A 53 15.50 -6.27 12.30
CA ASN A 53 15.07 -5.34 13.33
C ASN A 53 15.28 -5.98 14.72
N PRO A 54 16.41 -5.68 15.40
CA PRO A 54 16.73 -6.27 16.70
C PRO A 54 15.74 -5.91 17.81
N GLU A 55 15.13 -4.73 17.75
CA GLU A 55 14.16 -4.26 18.76
C GLU A 55 12.88 -5.10 18.73
N LEU A 56 12.50 -5.58 17.55
CA LEU A 56 11.35 -6.46 17.36
C LEU A 56 11.73 -7.95 17.31
N GLY A 57 13.02 -8.28 17.41
CA GLY A 57 13.50 -9.65 17.28
C GLY A 57 13.36 -10.23 15.87
N VAL A 58 13.27 -9.39 14.85
CA VAL A 58 13.03 -9.80 13.46
C VAL A 58 14.36 -9.97 12.72
N ASN A 59 14.48 -11.11 12.00
CA ASN A 59 15.60 -11.40 11.12
C ASN A 59 15.11 -12.27 9.95
N LEU A 60 14.72 -11.64 8.85
CA LEU A 60 14.24 -12.29 7.64
C LEU A 60 15.38 -12.36 6.62
N LYS A 61 15.46 -13.47 5.89
CA LYS A 61 16.50 -13.70 4.90
C LYS A 61 15.95 -13.64 3.47
N LYS A 62 16.67 -12.96 2.58
CA LYS A 62 16.32 -12.88 1.15
C LYS A 62 16.10 -14.27 0.56
N GLY A 63 14.99 -14.41 -0.18
CA GLY A 63 14.56 -15.66 -0.83
C GLY A 63 13.83 -16.64 0.08
N GLU A 64 13.70 -16.32 1.39
CA GLU A 64 12.91 -17.11 2.33
C GLU A 64 11.41 -16.91 2.03
N LYS A 65 10.64 -18.02 1.93
CA LYS A 65 9.18 -17.98 1.96
C LYS A 65 8.69 -17.97 3.38
N LYS A 66 7.97 -16.93 3.75
CA LYS A 66 7.60 -16.71 5.15
C LYS A 66 6.18 -16.18 5.28
N LEU A 67 5.40 -16.83 6.15
CA LEU A 67 4.16 -16.25 6.66
C LEU A 67 4.55 -15.24 7.75
N LEU A 68 4.40 -13.96 7.45
CA LEU A 68 4.81 -12.89 8.35
C LEU A 68 3.83 -12.74 9.51
N ASN A 69 4.33 -12.81 10.74
CA ASN A 69 3.58 -12.37 11.91
C ASN A 69 3.55 -10.82 11.97
N ASP A 70 2.84 -10.26 12.95
CA ASP A 70 2.59 -8.81 13.02
C ASP A 70 3.87 -7.99 13.13
N GLN A 71 4.85 -8.46 13.90
CA GLN A 71 6.15 -7.78 14.09
C GLN A 71 7.01 -7.90 12.83
N GLU A 72 6.99 -9.06 12.19
CA GLU A 72 7.71 -9.31 10.94
C GLU A 72 7.12 -8.47 9.80
N ALA A 73 5.79 -8.40 9.67
CA ALA A 73 5.10 -7.57 8.70
C ALA A 73 5.45 -6.09 8.89
N TYR A 74 5.37 -5.60 10.13
CA TYR A 74 5.77 -4.23 10.44
C TYR A 74 7.23 -3.95 10.07
N ALA A 75 8.15 -4.83 10.47
CA ALA A 75 9.56 -4.66 10.15
C ALA A 75 9.82 -4.72 8.64
N TYR A 76 9.16 -5.64 7.91
CA TYR A 76 9.29 -5.83 6.48
C TYR A 76 8.88 -4.57 5.69
N LEU A 77 7.76 -3.96 6.07
CA LEU A 77 7.24 -2.76 5.43
C LEU A 77 8.02 -1.48 5.80
N ARG A 78 8.55 -1.44 7.03
CA ARG A 78 9.27 -0.26 7.54
C ARG A 78 10.77 -0.28 7.28
N TYR A 79 11.31 -1.39 6.84
CA TYR A 79 12.74 -1.53 6.61
C TYR A 79 13.25 -0.52 5.56
N ARG A 80 14.38 0.09 5.86
CA ARG A 80 15.04 1.06 4.98
C ARG A 80 16.53 0.85 5.02
N THR A 81 17.15 0.67 3.88
CA THR A 81 18.60 0.74 3.72
C THR A 81 19.01 2.16 3.32
N LYS A 82 20.33 2.42 3.35
CA LYS A 82 20.92 3.67 2.85
C LYS A 82 21.46 3.52 1.43
N GLU A 83 21.17 2.41 0.79
CA GLU A 83 21.64 2.13 -0.56
C GLU A 83 20.85 2.92 -1.58
N PHE A 84 21.49 3.22 -2.71
CA PHE A 84 20.83 3.89 -3.82
C PHE A 84 19.66 3.04 -4.35
N ALA A 85 18.56 3.70 -4.71
CA ALA A 85 17.32 3.06 -5.15
C ALA A 85 16.63 2.14 -4.11
N ALA A 86 16.99 2.25 -2.81
CA ALA A 86 16.31 1.50 -1.74
C ALA A 86 14.79 1.75 -1.70
N ALA A 87 14.33 2.87 -2.26
CA ALA A 87 12.91 3.19 -2.38
C ALA A 87 12.17 2.21 -3.29
N ASN A 88 12.80 1.71 -4.36
CA ASN A 88 12.17 0.75 -5.29
C ASN A 88 11.93 -0.60 -4.60
N LEU A 89 12.96 -1.15 -3.94
CA LEU A 89 12.81 -2.39 -3.17
C LEU A 89 11.74 -2.28 -2.08
N ARG A 90 11.61 -1.10 -1.47
CA ARG A 90 10.53 -0.87 -0.50
C ARG A 90 9.16 -0.89 -1.18
N LEU A 91 9.02 -0.26 -2.33
CA LEU A 91 7.78 -0.28 -3.11
C LEU A 91 7.40 -1.71 -3.50
N ASP A 92 8.36 -2.52 -3.96
CA ASP A 92 8.13 -3.93 -4.29
C ASP A 92 7.65 -4.73 -3.07
N ARG A 93 8.25 -4.52 -1.89
CA ARG A 93 7.80 -5.16 -0.65
C ARG A 93 6.39 -4.73 -0.24
N GLU A 94 6.11 -3.43 -0.31
CA GLU A 94 4.80 -2.88 -0.01
C GLU A 94 3.74 -3.46 -0.95
N LYS A 95 4.03 -3.52 -2.26
CA LYS A 95 3.17 -4.09 -3.29
C LYS A 95 2.88 -5.57 -3.04
N GLN A 96 3.93 -6.40 -2.87
CA GLN A 96 3.80 -7.83 -2.59
C GLN A 96 2.95 -8.08 -1.33
N TYR A 97 3.23 -7.33 -0.26
CA TYR A 97 2.50 -7.48 0.99
C TYR A 97 1.03 -7.07 0.86
N LEU A 98 0.73 -5.95 0.20
CA LEU A 98 -0.64 -5.47 0.04
C LEU A 98 -1.49 -6.45 -0.76
N ILE A 99 -0.96 -7.03 -1.85
CA ILE A 99 -1.68 -8.05 -2.63
C ILE A 99 -2.08 -9.20 -1.71
N GLY A 100 -1.15 -9.82 -1.02
CA GLY A 100 -1.45 -10.95 -0.14
C GLY A 100 -2.35 -10.58 1.05
N LEU A 101 -2.22 -9.36 1.59
CA LEU A 101 -3.08 -8.85 2.65
C LEU A 101 -4.54 -8.80 2.18
N PHE A 102 -4.80 -8.18 1.04
CA PHE A 102 -6.16 -8.05 0.51
C PHE A 102 -6.75 -9.38 0.08
N GLU A 103 -5.97 -10.26 -0.54
CA GLU A 103 -6.40 -11.63 -0.86
C GLU A 103 -6.87 -12.36 0.40
N ASN A 104 -6.09 -12.31 1.47
CA ASN A 104 -6.42 -12.99 2.72
C ASN A 104 -7.64 -12.36 3.42
N LEU A 105 -7.75 -11.03 3.45
CA LEU A 105 -8.90 -10.34 4.03
C LEU A 105 -10.18 -10.65 3.24
N ASN A 106 -10.13 -10.60 1.92
CA ASN A 106 -11.25 -10.95 1.05
C ASN A 106 -11.68 -12.41 1.24
N ALA A 107 -10.74 -13.35 1.32
CA ALA A 107 -11.03 -14.74 1.59
C ALA A 107 -11.71 -14.94 2.95
N LYS A 108 -11.34 -14.16 3.96
CA LYS A 108 -11.98 -14.21 5.30
C LYS A 108 -13.32 -13.53 5.35
N ALA A 109 -13.52 -12.45 4.62
CA ALA A 109 -14.84 -11.85 4.47
C ALA A 109 -15.79 -12.79 3.70
N ALA A 110 -15.27 -13.56 2.74
CA ALA A 110 -15.99 -14.59 1.96
C ALA A 110 -17.32 -14.09 1.37
N GLY A 111 -17.42 -12.81 1.04
CA GLY A 111 -18.66 -12.20 0.57
C GLY A 111 -19.68 -11.92 1.69
N ASP A 112 -19.31 -12.08 2.95
CA ASP A 112 -20.13 -11.73 4.11
C ASP A 112 -19.85 -10.28 4.56
N GLU A 113 -20.79 -9.38 4.22
CA GLU A 113 -20.74 -7.97 4.59
C GLU A 113 -20.58 -7.76 6.10
N LYS A 114 -21.23 -8.60 6.92
CA LYS A 114 -21.10 -8.52 8.37
C LYS A 114 -19.70 -8.89 8.85
N ALA A 115 -19.04 -9.85 8.22
CA ALA A 115 -17.65 -10.18 8.53
C ALA A 115 -16.74 -9.01 8.15
N ALA A 116 -16.95 -8.37 6.99
CA ALA A 116 -16.22 -7.17 6.57
C ALA A 116 -16.43 -6.00 7.53
N MET A 117 -17.66 -5.74 7.98
CA MET A 117 -17.95 -4.72 8.99
C MET A 117 -17.22 -4.99 10.31
N ASN A 118 -17.24 -6.22 10.81
CA ASN A 118 -16.52 -6.56 12.04
C ASN A 118 -15.02 -6.35 11.91
N MET A 119 -14.42 -6.60 10.74
CA MET A 119 -13.01 -6.32 10.49
C MET A 119 -12.73 -4.81 10.49
N TYR A 120 -13.62 -4.02 9.90
CA TYR A 120 -13.49 -2.56 9.92
C TYR A 120 -13.57 -2.00 11.33
N ASP A 121 -14.54 -2.41 12.14
CA ASP A 121 -14.71 -1.97 13.53
C ASP A 121 -13.43 -2.18 14.36
N MET A 122 -12.63 -3.21 14.02
CA MET A 122 -11.36 -3.47 14.69
C MET A 122 -10.24 -2.52 14.30
N VAL A 123 -10.33 -1.87 13.13
CA VAL A 123 -9.27 -0.99 12.61
C VAL A 123 -9.69 0.48 12.51
N GLU A 124 -10.96 0.83 12.71
CA GLU A 124 -11.50 2.17 12.49
C GLU A 124 -10.77 3.27 13.29
N ASP A 125 -10.39 2.99 14.55
CA ASP A 125 -9.65 3.91 15.40
C ASP A 125 -8.24 4.25 14.85
N TYR A 126 -7.73 3.45 13.95
CA TYR A 126 -6.42 3.61 13.32
C TYR A 126 -6.50 4.25 11.93
N ILE A 127 -7.72 4.52 11.44
CA ILE A 127 -7.99 5.01 10.09
C ILE A 127 -8.50 6.45 10.13
N VAL A 128 -8.06 7.24 9.17
CA VAL A 128 -8.63 8.55 8.83
C VAL A 128 -9.04 8.53 7.37
N THR A 129 -10.33 8.70 7.12
CA THR A 129 -10.90 8.67 5.76
C THR A 129 -11.98 9.73 5.58
N ASN A 130 -12.30 10.06 4.34
CA ASN A 130 -13.48 10.81 3.92
C ASN A 130 -14.45 9.96 3.08
N VAL A 131 -14.16 8.67 2.94
CA VAL A 131 -15.03 7.72 2.22
C VAL A 131 -15.90 6.98 3.23
N GLN A 132 -17.15 6.71 2.88
CA GLN A 132 -18.04 5.89 3.70
C GLN A 132 -17.61 4.42 3.62
N PHE A 133 -17.73 3.72 4.73
CA PHE A 133 -17.21 2.37 4.87
C PHE A 133 -17.83 1.36 3.89
N ASP A 134 -19.15 1.38 3.78
CA ASP A 134 -19.92 0.55 2.83
C ASP A 134 -19.37 0.66 1.41
N ARG A 135 -19.03 1.87 0.97
CA ARG A 135 -18.41 2.09 -0.34
C ARG A 135 -16.98 1.52 -0.43
N ILE A 136 -16.18 1.62 0.64
CA ILE A 136 -14.84 1.00 0.65
C ILE A 136 -14.96 -0.52 0.50
N VAL A 137 -15.91 -1.14 1.21
CA VAL A 137 -16.14 -2.58 1.14
C VAL A 137 -16.64 -2.99 -0.24
N GLU A 138 -17.64 -2.28 -0.78
CA GLU A 138 -18.16 -2.52 -2.13
C GLU A 138 -17.04 -2.44 -3.17
N ASP A 139 -16.26 -1.36 -3.19
CA ASP A 139 -15.16 -1.17 -4.14
C ASP A 139 -14.08 -2.28 -4.00
N LEU A 140 -13.73 -2.66 -2.77
CA LEU A 140 -12.74 -3.74 -2.54
C LEU A 140 -13.26 -5.12 -2.95
N MET A 141 -14.56 -5.39 -2.75
CA MET A 141 -15.17 -6.66 -3.16
C MET A 141 -15.39 -6.74 -4.67
N GLU A 142 -15.68 -5.61 -5.32
CA GLU A 142 -15.95 -5.55 -6.75
C GLU A 142 -14.64 -5.56 -7.57
N TYR A 143 -13.68 -4.74 -7.19
CA TYR A 143 -12.44 -4.56 -7.97
C TYR A 143 -11.25 -5.36 -7.42
N GLY A 144 -11.21 -5.60 -6.12
CA GLY A 144 -10.11 -6.32 -5.47
C GLY A 144 -8.76 -5.60 -5.64
N PHE A 145 -7.70 -6.35 -5.31
CA PHE A 145 -6.32 -5.98 -5.63
C PHE A 145 -5.78 -7.02 -6.60
N ASP A 146 -5.58 -6.62 -7.86
CA ASP A 146 -5.02 -7.46 -8.92
C ASP A 146 -3.69 -6.86 -9.36
N GLU A 147 -2.65 -7.69 -9.35
CA GLU A 147 -1.30 -7.28 -9.80
C GLU A 147 -1.30 -6.72 -11.23
N ASN A 148 -2.18 -7.23 -12.10
CA ASN A 148 -2.30 -6.77 -13.49
C ASN A 148 -2.92 -5.37 -13.61
N ASN A 149 -3.59 -4.89 -12.56
CA ASN A 149 -4.20 -3.56 -12.49
C ASN A 149 -3.39 -2.57 -11.63
N MET A 150 -2.15 -2.92 -11.28
CA MET A 150 -1.24 -2.06 -10.55
C MET A 150 -0.28 -1.37 -11.53
N TYR A 151 -0.35 -0.05 -11.57
CA TYR A 151 0.50 0.76 -12.43
C TYR A 151 1.54 1.50 -11.60
N GLU A 152 2.77 1.55 -12.10
CA GLU A 152 3.84 2.32 -11.50
C GLU A 152 3.97 3.67 -12.21
N ILE A 153 4.20 4.74 -11.42
CA ILE A 153 4.48 6.05 -12.00
C ILE A 153 5.82 5.95 -12.73
N PRO A 154 5.87 6.20 -14.05
CA PRO A 154 7.11 6.12 -14.81
C PRO A 154 8.05 7.25 -14.45
N GLY A 155 9.34 6.98 -14.43
CA GLY A 155 10.37 7.96 -14.11
C GLY A 155 11.68 7.33 -13.66
N GLU A 156 12.59 8.17 -13.22
CA GLU A 156 13.92 7.76 -12.81
C GLU A 156 14.30 8.32 -11.45
N THR A 157 14.94 7.50 -10.63
CA THR A 157 15.56 7.94 -9.37
C THR A 157 16.97 8.43 -9.67
N MET A 158 17.27 9.68 -9.32
CA MET A 158 18.60 10.26 -9.45
C MET A 158 19.08 10.80 -8.11
N MET A 159 20.43 10.82 -7.93
CA MET A 159 21.02 11.42 -6.75
C MET A 159 20.97 12.94 -6.86
N GLY A 160 20.19 13.57 -5.98
CA GLY A 160 20.20 15.01 -5.78
C GLY A 160 21.38 15.45 -4.91
N LYS A 161 21.39 16.73 -4.53
CA LYS A 161 22.51 17.31 -3.76
C LYS A 161 22.71 16.65 -2.38
N ASN A 162 21.60 16.26 -1.70
CA ASN A 162 21.62 15.74 -0.34
C ASN A 162 20.84 14.44 -0.17
N PHE A 163 19.96 14.10 -1.12
CA PHE A 163 19.09 12.91 -1.07
C PHE A 163 18.66 12.54 -2.49
N GLU A 164 18.18 11.33 -2.62
CA GLU A 164 17.59 10.84 -3.86
C GLU A 164 16.31 11.62 -4.20
N GLN A 165 16.12 11.83 -5.51
CA GLN A 165 14.93 12.47 -6.07
C GLN A 165 14.38 11.60 -7.20
N PHE A 166 13.07 11.44 -7.24
CA PHE A 166 12.39 10.77 -8.33
C PHE A 166 11.90 11.79 -9.34
N PHE A 167 12.29 11.62 -10.60
CA PHE A 167 11.90 12.47 -11.71
C PHE A 167 10.86 11.73 -12.55
N VAL A 168 9.64 12.22 -12.50
CA VAL A 168 8.51 11.64 -13.22
C VAL A 168 8.67 11.85 -14.72
N ASP A 169 8.53 10.78 -15.51
CA ASP A 169 8.30 10.87 -16.94
C ASP A 169 6.84 11.28 -17.19
N LYS A 170 6.66 12.55 -17.57
CA LYS A 170 5.32 13.11 -17.75
C LYS A 170 4.58 12.58 -18.96
N GLU A 171 5.30 12.20 -20.03
CA GLU A 171 4.69 11.63 -21.23
C GLU A 171 4.22 10.20 -20.93
N GLY A 172 5.07 9.37 -20.36
CA GLY A 172 4.69 8.02 -19.94
C GLY A 172 3.57 8.00 -18.90
N LEU A 173 3.56 8.96 -17.94
CA LEU A 173 2.47 9.08 -16.98
C LEU A 173 1.15 9.48 -17.67
N HIS A 174 1.19 10.39 -18.64
CA HIS A 174 0.02 10.75 -19.43
C HIS A 174 -0.55 9.53 -20.17
N ASP A 175 0.29 8.72 -20.80
CA ASP A 175 -0.13 7.53 -21.53
C ASP A 175 -0.81 6.51 -20.59
N ILE A 176 -0.25 6.29 -19.40
CA ILE A 176 -0.88 5.44 -18.38
C ILE A 176 -2.24 5.98 -17.96
N ILE A 177 -2.35 7.28 -17.71
CA ILE A 177 -3.63 7.92 -17.35
C ILE A 177 -4.66 7.72 -18.44
N MET A 178 -4.28 7.93 -19.70
CA MET A 178 -5.18 7.72 -20.85
C MET A 178 -5.62 6.27 -20.95
N GLN A 179 -4.70 5.32 -20.84
CA GLN A 179 -5.00 3.90 -20.88
C GLN A 179 -5.97 3.49 -19.75
N VAL A 180 -5.69 3.92 -18.50
CA VAL A 180 -6.45 3.46 -17.32
C VAL A 180 -7.83 4.11 -17.24
N LEU A 181 -7.95 5.40 -17.58
CA LEU A 181 -9.18 6.16 -17.34
C LEU A 181 -10.05 6.37 -18.58
N TYR A 182 -9.49 6.22 -19.80
CA TYR A 182 -10.20 6.58 -21.03
C TYR A 182 -10.25 5.47 -22.10
N GLU A 183 -9.35 4.48 -22.05
CA GLU A 183 -9.30 3.40 -23.05
C GLU A 183 -9.84 2.05 -22.52
N SER A 184 -10.21 1.98 -21.24
CA SER A 184 -10.73 0.75 -20.60
C SER A 184 -12.25 0.54 -20.80
N PHE A 185 -12.84 1.11 -21.88
CA PHE A 185 -14.25 0.94 -22.24
C PHE A 185 -14.42 0.31 -23.61
#